data_7c97bc902bed3413a76a2bbffc712d6b
#
_entry.id   7c97bc902bed3413a76a2bbffc712d6b
#
_cell.length_a   1.000
_cell.length_b   1.000
_cell.length_c   1.000
_cell.angle_alpha   90.00
_cell.angle_beta   90.00
_cell.angle_gamma   90.00
#
_symmetry.space_group_name_H-M   'P 1'
#
loop_
_entity.id
_entity.type
_entity.pdbx_description
1 polymer ?
#
loop_
_entity_poly.entity_id
_entity_poly.type
_entity_poly.pdbx_seq_one_letter_code
_entity_poly.pdbx_strand_id
1 'polypeptide(L)'
;IRDRLTTDAEGKAETVLNAKKLQRWSPEEPKLYGVTVSSSADRVEEQIGFRNITVKGTDIYLNGKPTFMCCISFHEEIPQRMGRAFSEADGAMLLNEAKALGVNMIRLAHYPQNEYTVRLAEKMGFLLWQEIPIWQGIDFTDDDTRKKAQRMLSEMIKRDQNRCAVAVSYTHLTLPT
;
A
#
# COMPACT_ATOMS: atom_id res chain seq x y z
N ILE A 1 17.09 16.93 -3.08
CA ILE A 1 18.21 16.20 -3.72
C ILE A 1 17.87 16.08 -5.20
N ARG A 2 18.87 16.22 -6.08
CA ARG A 2 18.67 16.12 -7.54
C ARG A 2 19.82 15.31 -8.12
N ASP A 3 19.48 14.45 -9.08
CA ASP A 3 20.46 13.68 -9.86
C ASP A 3 20.06 13.67 -11.33
N ARG A 4 21.00 13.36 -12.20
CA ARG A 4 20.78 13.20 -13.64
C ARG A 4 21.29 11.84 -14.06
N LEU A 5 20.41 11.05 -14.67
CA LEU A 5 20.69 9.69 -15.10
C LEU A 5 20.67 9.59 -16.62
N THR A 6 21.43 8.65 -17.14
CA THR A 6 21.33 8.19 -18.53
C THR A 6 20.80 6.76 -18.50
N THR A 7 19.78 6.48 -19.28
CA THR A 7 19.22 5.13 -19.41
C THR A 7 20.16 4.22 -20.20
N ASP A 8 20.13 2.94 -19.89
CA ASP A 8 20.73 1.87 -20.70
C ASP A 8 19.94 1.62 -22.01
N ALA A 9 20.35 0.60 -22.74
CA ALA A 9 19.72 0.22 -24.01
C ALA A 9 18.26 -0.27 -23.86
N GLU A 10 17.90 -0.74 -22.64
CA GLU A 10 16.56 -1.18 -22.27
C GLU A 10 15.69 -0.05 -21.69
N GLY A 11 16.20 1.19 -21.65
CA GLY A 11 15.50 2.36 -21.14
C GLY A 11 15.47 2.44 -19.60
N LYS A 12 16.35 1.70 -18.90
CA LYS A 12 16.43 1.68 -17.44
C LYS A 12 17.56 2.54 -16.93
N ALA A 13 17.35 3.16 -15.78
CA ALA A 13 18.41 3.86 -15.04
C ALA A 13 18.16 3.69 -13.54
N GLU A 14 19.22 3.56 -12.78
CA GLU A 14 19.17 3.41 -11.32
C GLU A 14 20.17 4.33 -10.65
N THR A 15 19.79 4.90 -9.51
CA THR A 15 20.67 5.66 -8.65
C THR A 15 20.30 5.49 -7.18
N VAL A 16 21.27 5.70 -6.31
CA VAL A 16 21.07 5.74 -4.86
C VAL A 16 21.29 7.16 -4.37
N LEU A 17 20.23 7.80 -3.92
CA LEU A 17 20.29 9.13 -3.35
C LEU A 17 20.48 9.06 -1.83
N ASN A 18 21.58 9.59 -1.32
CA ASN A 18 21.83 9.64 0.12
C ASN A 18 21.09 10.83 0.74
N ALA A 19 19.91 10.58 1.30
CA ALA A 19 19.10 11.58 1.97
C ALA A 19 19.33 11.52 3.49
N LYS A 20 20.03 12.50 4.02
CA LYS A 20 20.27 12.62 5.46
C LYS A 20 19.06 13.26 6.15
N LYS A 21 18.74 12.81 7.37
CA LYS A 21 17.71 13.40 8.26
C LYS A 21 16.28 13.35 7.71
N LEU A 22 15.90 12.29 6.98
CA LEU A 22 14.52 12.08 6.60
C LEU A 22 13.67 11.79 7.84
N GLN A 23 12.58 12.53 8.01
CA GLN A 23 11.54 12.20 8.96
C GLN A 23 10.79 10.97 8.44
N ARG A 24 10.65 9.96 9.29
CA ARG A 24 9.95 8.73 8.92
C ARG A 24 8.45 8.93 9.03
N TRP A 25 7.75 8.31 8.12
CA TRP A 25 6.29 8.26 8.12
C TRP A 25 5.76 7.37 9.25
N SER A 26 4.72 7.83 9.92
CA SER A 26 3.90 7.04 10.84
C SER A 26 2.44 7.49 10.79
N PRO A 27 1.48 6.74 11.37
CA PRO A 27 0.08 7.17 11.45
C PRO A 27 -0.12 8.53 12.13
N GLU A 28 0.69 8.85 13.14
CA GLU A 28 0.64 10.11 13.87
C GLU A 28 1.30 11.26 13.08
N GLU A 29 2.31 10.93 12.29
CA GLU A 29 3.08 11.89 11.48
C GLU A 29 3.24 11.34 10.06
N PRO A 30 2.23 11.45 9.19
CA PRO A 30 2.22 10.85 7.85
C PRO A 30 3.07 11.66 6.86
N LYS A 31 4.37 11.78 7.14
CA LYS A 31 5.30 12.56 6.34
C LYS A 31 5.58 11.93 4.99
N LEU A 32 5.24 12.64 3.94
CA LEU A 32 5.54 12.30 2.56
C LEU A 32 6.51 13.31 1.93
N TYR A 33 7.27 12.84 0.97
CA TYR A 33 8.23 13.62 0.19
C TYR A 33 7.87 13.57 -1.29
N GLY A 34 7.90 14.73 -1.94
CA GLY A 34 7.70 14.81 -3.38
C GLY A 34 8.92 14.23 -4.13
N VAL A 35 8.63 13.38 -5.09
CA VAL A 35 9.61 12.84 -6.05
C VAL A 35 9.13 13.21 -7.44
N THR A 36 10.03 13.82 -8.22
CA THR A 36 9.76 14.13 -9.62
C THR A 36 10.80 13.40 -10.47
N VAL A 37 10.31 12.63 -11.42
CA VAL A 37 11.12 12.03 -12.48
C VAL A 37 10.73 12.67 -13.80
N SER A 38 11.70 13.19 -14.54
CA SER A 38 11.42 13.86 -15.82
C SER A 38 12.44 13.48 -16.87
N SER A 39 11.95 13.36 -18.10
CA SER A 39 12.74 13.26 -19.32
C SER A 39 12.45 14.45 -20.24
N SER A 40 12.96 14.44 -21.45
CA SER A 40 12.61 15.42 -22.48
C SER A 40 11.17 15.26 -22.98
N ALA A 41 10.56 14.07 -22.80
CA ALA A 41 9.25 13.71 -23.34
C ALA A 41 8.14 13.62 -22.28
N ASP A 42 8.50 13.36 -20.99
CA ASP A 42 7.50 13.11 -19.95
C ASP A 42 7.98 13.55 -18.57
N ARG A 43 7.03 13.76 -17.66
CA ARG A 43 7.25 14.11 -16.27
C ARG A 43 6.26 13.40 -15.36
N VAL A 44 6.78 12.66 -14.41
CA VAL A 44 6.00 11.97 -13.38
C VAL A 44 6.29 12.60 -12.03
N GLU A 45 5.26 12.90 -11.28
CA GLU A 45 5.33 13.39 -9.91
C GLU A 45 4.68 12.38 -8.97
N GLU A 46 5.36 12.07 -7.87
CA GLU A 46 4.92 11.09 -6.90
C GLU A 46 5.20 11.60 -5.47
N GLN A 47 4.43 11.10 -4.51
CA GLN A 47 4.69 11.29 -3.09
C GLN A 47 5.05 9.95 -2.46
N ILE A 48 6.14 9.89 -1.73
CA ILE A 48 6.60 8.69 -1.05
C ILE A 48 6.94 8.97 0.41
N GLY A 49 6.70 7.99 1.27
CA GLY A 49 7.13 8.02 2.66
C GLY A 49 8.19 6.96 2.94
N PHE A 50 8.89 7.13 4.04
CA PHE A 50 9.92 6.19 4.48
C PHE A 50 9.58 5.69 5.88
N ARG A 51 9.53 4.40 6.04
CA ARG A 51 9.28 3.75 7.33
C ARG A 51 10.08 2.48 7.47
N ASN A 52 10.16 1.97 8.69
CA ASN A 52 10.68 0.64 8.99
C ASN A 52 9.64 -0.11 9.81
N ILE A 53 9.32 -1.35 9.42
CA ILE A 53 8.49 -2.27 10.21
C ILE A 53 9.34 -3.49 10.53
N THR A 54 9.38 -3.85 11.82
CA THR A 54 10.08 -5.03 12.31
C THR A 54 9.23 -5.78 13.31
N VAL A 55 9.47 -7.07 13.46
CA VAL A 55 8.83 -7.92 14.46
C VAL A 55 9.90 -8.40 15.44
N LYS A 56 9.60 -8.33 16.74
CA LYS A 56 10.44 -8.88 17.81
C LYS A 56 9.55 -9.69 18.76
N GLY A 57 9.71 -10.99 18.74
CA GLY A 57 8.79 -11.90 19.43
C GLY A 57 7.38 -11.75 18.88
N THR A 58 6.43 -11.35 19.71
CA THR A 58 5.03 -11.12 19.35
C THR A 58 4.71 -9.66 19.02
N ASP A 59 5.67 -8.76 19.18
CA ASP A 59 5.45 -7.32 19.07
C ASP A 59 5.86 -6.78 17.70
N ILE A 60 5.03 -5.89 17.17
CA ILE A 60 5.28 -5.14 15.93
C ILE A 60 5.87 -3.77 16.29
N TYR A 61 6.94 -3.42 15.60
CA TYR A 61 7.63 -2.14 15.77
C TYR A 61 7.54 -1.32 14.47
N LEU A 62 7.03 -0.12 14.58
CA LEU A 62 7.08 0.89 13.51
C LEU A 62 8.15 1.93 13.86
N ASN A 63 9.14 2.09 12.98
CA ASN A 63 10.27 3.02 13.20
C ASN A 63 11.02 2.79 14.53
N GLY A 64 11.04 1.56 15.02
CA GLY A 64 11.69 1.16 16.28
C GLY A 64 10.83 1.38 17.54
N LYS A 65 9.58 1.83 17.41
CA LYS A 65 8.62 1.96 18.52
C LYS A 65 7.61 0.82 18.49
N PRO A 66 7.28 0.18 19.61
CA PRO A 66 6.20 -0.78 19.69
C PRO A 66 4.90 -0.12 19.23
N THR A 67 4.15 -0.78 18.37
CA THR A 67 2.94 -0.21 17.77
C THR A 67 1.79 -1.21 17.87
N PHE A 68 0.71 -0.79 18.50
CA PHE A 68 -0.52 -1.56 18.56
C PHE A 68 -1.35 -1.27 17.29
N MET A 69 -1.76 -2.32 16.59
CA MET A 69 -2.56 -2.23 15.37
C MET A 69 -4.05 -2.28 15.72
N CYS A 70 -4.66 -1.09 15.87
CA CYS A 70 -6.10 -0.97 15.98
C CYS A 70 -6.70 -0.97 14.56
N CYS A 71 -7.29 -2.10 14.14
CA CYS A 71 -7.64 -2.36 12.76
C CYS A 71 -9.15 -2.56 12.58
N ILE A 72 -9.69 -1.99 11.51
CA ILE A 72 -10.99 -2.36 10.96
C ILE A 72 -10.85 -2.91 9.54
N SER A 73 -11.86 -3.61 9.08
CA SER A 73 -11.95 -4.11 7.71
C SER A 73 -13.14 -3.46 7.01
N PHE A 74 -12.97 -3.05 5.76
CA PHE A 74 -14.10 -2.62 4.94
C PHE A 74 -13.95 -3.08 3.48
N HIS A 75 -15.08 -3.19 2.80
CA HIS A 75 -15.18 -3.33 1.36
C HIS A 75 -15.17 -1.95 0.71
N GLU A 76 -14.73 -1.89 -0.53
CA GLU A 76 -14.75 -0.67 -1.35
C GLU A 76 -16.18 -0.37 -1.84
N GLU A 77 -17.10 -0.19 -0.89
CA GLU A 77 -18.53 0.01 -1.13
C GLU A 77 -19.02 1.31 -0.52
N ILE A 78 -19.93 1.98 -1.22
CA ILE A 78 -20.48 3.25 -0.81
C ILE A 78 -21.88 3.05 -0.25
N PRO A 79 -22.11 3.27 1.07
CA PRO A 79 -23.42 3.01 1.69
C PRO A 79 -24.50 3.96 1.19
N GLN A 80 -24.19 5.18 0.76
CA GLN A 80 -25.17 6.18 0.31
C GLN A 80 -25.66 5.96 -1.12
N ARG A 81 -25.02 5.08 -1.87
CA ARG A 81 -25.42 4.65 -3.20
C ARG A 81 -25.01 3.20 -3.42
N MET A 82 -25.74 2.47 -4.20
CA MET A 82 -25.35 1.11 -4.55
C MET A 82 -24.14 1.15 -5.51
N GLY A 83 -23.04 0.48 -5.13
CA GLY A 83 -21.86 0.34 -5.98
C GLY A 83 -20.53 0.57 -5.26
N ARG A 84 -19.46 0.33 -6.00
CA ARG A 84 -18.09 0.47 -5.50
C ARG A 84 -17.66 1.94 -5.40
N ALA A 85 -16.74 2.21 -4.50
CA ALA A 85 -15.98 3.45 -4.48
C ALA A 85 -15.05 3.48 -5.73
N PHE A 86 -15.14 4.53 -6.52
CA PHE A 86 -14.35 4.68 -7.75
C PHE A 86 -13.67 6.04 -7.88
N SER A 87 -13.88 6.93 -6.92
CA SER A 87 -13.32 8.27 -6.92
C SER A 87 -12.52 8.55 -5.65
N GLU A 88 -11.69 9.58 -5.70
CA GLU A 88 -10.96 10.07 -4.53
C GLU A 88 -11.92 10.53 -3.41
N ALA A 89 -13.05 11.12 -3.76
CA ALA A 89 -14.08 11.53 -2.81
C ALA A 89 -14.72 10.33 -2.09
N ASP A 90 -14.98 9.25 -2.81
CA ASP A 90 -15.48 8.01 -2.22
C ASP A 90 -14.47 7.41 -1.23
N GLY A 91 -13.20 7.33 -1.65
CA GLY A 91 -12.13 6.87 -0.78
C GLY A 91 -11.98 7.74 0.48
N ALA A 92 -12.06 9.07 0.31
CA ALA A 92 -12.01 10.01 1.43
C ALA A 92 -13.16 9.80 2.42
N MET A 93 -14.36 9.53 1.94
CA MET A 93 -15.50 9.25 2.80
C MET A 93 -15.26 8.01 3.67
N LEU A 94 -14.89 6.89 3.07
CA LEU A 94 -14.61 5.65 3.80
C LEU A 94 -13.48 5.81 4.83
N LEU A 95 -12.41 6.51 4.44
CA LEU A 95 -11.27 6.76 5.33
C LEU A 95 -11.59 7.74 6.45
N ASN A 96 -12.47 8.72 6.23
CA ASN A 96 -12.93 9.62 7.28
C ASN A 96 -13.76 8.89 8.34
N GLU A 97 -14.62 7.95 7.95
CA GLU A 97 -15.34 7.07 8.90
C GLU A 97 -14.34 6.24 9.73
N ALA A 98 -13.34 5.65 9.08
CA ALA A 98 -12.28 4.95 9.79
C ALA A 98 -11.52 5.86 10.76
N LYS A 99 -11.25 7.12 10.37
CA LYS A 99 -10.59 8.12 11.23
C LYS A 99 -11.43 8.46 12.44
N ALA A 100 -12.74 8.61 12.27
CA ALA A 100 -13.68 8.90 13.37
C ALA A 100 -13.74 7.75 14.38
N LEU A 101 -13.51 6.50 13.98
CA LEU A 101 -13.37 5.35 14.86
C LEU A 101 -12.03 5.28 15.62
N GLY A 102 -11.08 6.13 15.29
CA GLY A 102 -9.77 6.17 15.96
C GLY A 102 -8.83 5.02 15.62
N VAL A 103 -9.07 4.31 14.52
CA VAL A 103 -8.18 3.21 14.07
C VAL A 103 -6.93 3.76 13.38
N ASN A 104 -5.84 3.00 13.44
CA ASN A 104 -4.58 3.32 12.77
C ASN A 104 -4.23 2.35 11.63
N MET A 105 -5.06 1.30 11.45
CA MET A 105 -4.87 0.31 10.40
C MET A 105 -6.20 -0.07 9.74
N ILE A 106 -6.17 -0.34 8.46
CA ILE A 106 -7.34 -0.75 7.68
C ILE A 106 -6.98 -1.99 6.87
N ARG A 107 -7.82 -3.02 6.97
CA ARG A 107 -7.80 -4.18 6.09
C ARG A 107 -8.71 -3.91 4.89
N LEU A 108 -8.11 -3.80 3.72
CA LEU A 108 -8.80 -3.62 2.45
C LEU A 108 -9.28 -4.97 1.93
N ALA A 109 -10.46 -5.38 2.41
CA ALA A 109 -11.01 -6.70 2.15
C ALA A 109 -11.81 -6.72 0.84
N HIS A 110 -11.82 -7.78 0.09
CA HIS A 110 -10.94 -8.95 0.04
C HIS A 110 -10.22 -8.97 -1.32
N TYR A 111 -9.88 -7.81 -1.85
CA TYR A 111 -9.33 -7.60 -3.19
C TYR A 111 -8.54 -6.27 -3.23
N PRO A 112 -7.65 -6.08 -4.21
CA PRO A 112 -6.97 -4.81 -4.38
C PRO A 112 -8.00 -3.69 -4.62
N GLN A 113 -8.06 -2.75 -3.69
CA GLN A 113 -8.95 -1.59 -3.81
C GLN A 113 -8.34 -0.51 -4.71
N ASN A 114 -9.13 0.52 -5.01
CA ASN A 114 -8.73 1.60 -5.87
C ASN A 114 -7.46 2.28 -5.38
N GLU A 115 -6.58 2.66 -6.30
CA GLU A 115 -5.32 3.31 -6.00
C GLU A 115 -5.51 4.64 -5.24
N TYR A 116 -6.59 5.38 -5.50
CA TYR A 116 -6.91 6.60 -4.74
C TYR A 116 -7.06 6.33 -3.26
N THR A 117 -7.75 5.25 -2.89
CA THR A 117 -7.92 4.85 -1.48
C THR A 117 -6.56 4.57 -0.83
N VAL A 118 -5.67 3.85 -1.51
CA VAL A 118 -4.34 3.52 -1.00
C VAL A 118 -3.47 4.78 -0.80
N ARG A 119 -3.45 5.67 -1.80
CA ARG A 119 -2.71 6.93 -1.74
C ARG A 119 -3.26 7.88 -0.66
N LEU A 120 -4.56 7.92 -0.52
CA LEU A 120 -5.21 8.78 0.46
C LEU A 120 -4.99 8.25 1.89
N ALA A 121 -5.07 6.92 2.09
CA ALA A 121 -4.75 6.28 3.36
C ALA A 121 -3.33 6.61 3.82
N GLU A 122 -2.36 6.61 2.90
CA GLU A 122 -0.98 7.01 3.16
C GLU A 122 -0.88 8.47 3.65
N LYS A 123 -1.61 9.40 3.00
CA LYS A 123 -1.68 10.82 3.39
C LYS A 123 -2.39 11.03 4.73
N MET A 124 -3.39 10.23 5.03
CA MET A 124 -4.20 10.33 6.25
C MET A 124 -3.59 9.60 7.46
N GLY A 125 -2.50 8.85 7.27
CA GLY A 125 -1.81 8.14 8.33
C GLY A 125 -2.46 6.81 8.71
N PHE A 126 -2.87 6.02 7.75
CA PHE A 126 -3.32 4.66 7.98
C PHE A 126 -2.29 3.64 7.51
N LEU A 127 -2.04 2.62 8.31
CA LEU A 127 -1.44 1.38 7.85
C LEU A 127 -2.47 0.57 7.09
N LEU A 128 -2.03 -0.14 6.05
CA LEU A 128 -2.90 -0.93 5.20
C LEU A 128 -2.50 -2.40 5.19
N TRP A 129 -3.52 -3.23 5.22
CA TRP A 129 -3.44 -4.66 4.92
C TRP A 129 -4.18 -4.89 3.61
N GLN A 130 -3.46 -5.28 2.57
CA GLN A 130 -4.00 -5.55 1.25
C GLN A 130 -4.11 -7.05 0.97
N GLU A 131 -5.11 -7.42 0.17
CA GLU A 131 -5.39 -8.80 -0.20
C GLU A 131 -5.65 -8.93 -1.70
N ILE A 132 -5.34 -10.09 -2.25
CA ILE A 132 -5.91 -10.52 -3.52
C ILE A 132 -7.17 -11.35 -3.24
N PRO A 133 -8.11 -11.46 -4.19
CA PRO A 133 -9.41 -12.11 -3.94
C PRO A 133 -9.30 -13.63 -3.88
N ILE A 134 -8.59 -14.14 -2.88
CA ILE A 134 -8.45 -15.56 -2.57
C ILE A 134 -9.20 -15.84 -1.27
N TRP A 135 -10.48 -16.20 -1.38
CA TRP A 135 -11.33 -16.50 -0.24
C TRP A 135 -12.41 -17.51 -0.63
N GLN A 136 -12.92 -18.27 0.36
CA GLN A 136 -13.88 -19.38 0.18
C GLN A 136 -13.32 -20.54 -0.70
N GLY A 137 -14.19 -21.19 -1.48
CA GLY A 137 -13.90 -22.43 -2.20
C GLY A 137 -12.93 -22.26 -3.39
N ILE A 138 -11.68 -21.97 -3.11
CA ILE A 138 -10.61 -21.89 -4.12
C ILE A 138 -9.97 -23.27 -4.29
N ASP A 139 -9.94 -23.76 -5.51
CA ASP A 139 -9.17 -24.95 -5.86
C ASP A 139 -7.70 -24.62 -6.13
N PHE A 140 -6.86 -24.83 -5.11
CA PHE A 140 -5.42 -24.61 -5.22
C PHE A 140 -4.67 -25.74 -5.93
N THR A 141 -5.35 -26.84 -6.25
CA THR A 141 -4.75 -27.92 -7.06
C THR A 141 -4.79 -27.59 -8.55
N ASP A 142 -5.64 -26.67 -8.96
CA ASP A 142 -5.69 -26.15 -10.32
C ASP A 142 -4.54 -25.17 -10.59
N ASP A 143 -3.67 -25.53 -11.53
CA ASP A 143 -2.51 -24.74 -11.91
C ASP A 143 -2.84 -23.36 -12.46
N ASP A 144 -3.96 -23.22 -13.16
CA ASP A 144 -4.37 -21.94 -13.72
C ASP A 144 -4.84 -20.98 -12.63
N THR A 145 -5.57 -21.48 -11.65
CA THR A 145 -5.98 -20.71 -10.46
C THR A 145 -4.77 -20.22 -9.70
N ARG A 146 -3.77 -21.09 -9.48
CA ARG A 146 -2.52 -20.73 -8.82
C ARG A 146 -1.74 -19.65 -9.58
N LYS A 147 -1.58 -19.80 -10.90
CA LYS A 147 -0.89 -18.81 -11.76
C LYS A 147 -1.61 -17.47 -11.77
N LYS A 148 -2.95 -17.45 -11.82
CA LYS A 148 -3.76 -16.24 -11.73
C LYS A 148 -3.53 -15.52 -10.40
N ALA A 149 -3.57 -16.25 -9.29
CA ALA A 149 -3.31 -15.71 -7.96
C ALA A 149 -1.90 -15.09 -7.85
N GLN A 150 -0.87 -15.78 -8.33
CA GLN A 150 0.51 -15.28 -8.36
C GLN A 150 0.63 -14.00 -9.19
N ARG A 151 -0.02 -13.95 -10.36
CA ARG A 151 -0.03 -12.75 -11.22
C ARG A 151 -0.70 -11.58 -10.51
N MET A 152 -1.89 -11.76 -9.95
CA MET A 152 -2.62 -10.73 -9.23
C MET A 152 -1.82 -10.18 -8.04
N LEU A 153 -1.17 -11.05 -7.28
CA LEU A 153 -0.31 -10.64 -6.17
C LEU A 153 0.89 -9.82 -6.69
N SER A 154 1.54 -10.29 -7.75
CA SER A 154 2.68 -9.57 -8.34
C SER A 154 2.28 -8.19 -8.86
N GLU A 155 1.11 -8.07 -9.51
CA GLU A 155 0.58 -6.79 -9.98
C GLU A 155 0.26 -5.84 -8.83
N MET A 156 -0.40 -6.33 -7.76
CA MET A 156 -0.68 -5.54 -6.56
C MET A 156 0.60 -5.04 -5.89
N ILE A 157 1.60 -5.91 -5.71
CA ILE A 157 2.89 -5.53 -5.12
C ILE A 157 3.59 -4.49 -5.98
N LYS A 158 3.65 -4.68 -7.30
CA LYS A 158 4.29 -3.73 -8.21
C LYS A 158 3.62 -2.35 -8.18
N ARG A 159 2.28 -2.31 -8.10
CA ARG A 159 1.54 -1.06 -7.99
C ARG A 159 1.87 -0.30 -6.70
N ASP A 160 1.92 -1.01 -5.58
CA ASP A 160 1.91 -0.39 -4.25
C ASP A 160 3.24 -0.52 -3.48
N GLN A 161 4.31 -1.07 -4.07
CA GLN A 161 5.60 -1.28 -3.42
C GLN A 161 6.23 0.01 -2.85
N ASN A 162 5.88 1.17 -3.40
CA ASN A 162 6.37 2.47 -2.96
C ASN A 162 5.41 3.16 -1.96
N ARG A 163 4.34 2.49 -1.55
CA ARG A 163 3.37 3.03 -0.57
C ARG A 163 3.80 2.67 0.83
N CYS A 164 4.24 3.64 1.61
CA CYS A 164 4.67 3.41 3.00
C CYS A 164 3.52 3.02 3.93
N ALA A 165 2.27 3.31 3.56
CA ALA A 165 1.07 2.83 4.26
C ALA A 165 0.93 1.31 4.23
N VAL A 166 1.33 0.64 3.15
CA VAL A 166 1.16 -0.81 3.01
C VAL A 166 2.08 -1.54 3.98
N ALA A 167 1.51 -2.08 5.04
CA ALA A 167 2.23 -2.82 6.09
C ALA A 167 2.21 -4.32 5.87
N VAL A 168 1.11 -4.84 5.31
CA VAL A 168 0.88 -6.26 5.06
C VAL A 168 0.31 -6.42 3.66
N SER A 169 0.92 -7.31 2.89
CA SER A 169 0.34 -7.86 1.67
C SER A 169 0.10 -9.34 1.92
N TYR A 170 -1.18 -9.74 1.95
CA TYR A 170 -1.55 -11.07 2.38
C TYR A 170 -2.23 -11.86 1.25
N THR A 171 -1.82 -13.09 1.13
CA THR A 171 -2.57 -14.13 0.44
C THR A 171 -2.93 -15.18 1.49
N HIS A 172 -4.16 -15.69 1.50
CA HIS A 172 -4.55 -16.82 2.36
C HIS A 172 -3.86 -18.14 1.96
N LEU A 173 -2.60 -18.05 1.55
CA LEU A 173 -1.78 -19.21 1.25
C LEU A 173 -1.06 -19.67 2.53
N THR A 174 -1.80 -20.16 3.51
CA THR A 174 -1.26 -21.24 4.32
C THR A 174 -1.28 -22.48 3.43
N LEU A 175 -0.17 -22.71 2.73
CA LEU A 175 0.06 -24.03 2.17
C LEU A 175 0.03 -25.00 3.36
N PRO A 176 -0.78 -26.08 3.30
CA PRO A 176 -0.64 -27.14 4.27
C PRO A 176 0.79 -27.67 4.13
N THR A 177 1.56 -27.58 5.23
CA THR A 177 2.85 -28.28 5.39
C THR A 177 2.62 -29.77 5.41
#